data_f542a7c8f048f0eb5d22e1b05680bdb5
#
_entry.id   f542a7c8f048f0eb5d22e1b05680bdb5
#
_cell.length_a   1.000
_cell.length_b   1.000
_cell.length_c   1.000
_cell.angle_alpha   90.00
_cell.angle_beta   90.00
_cell.angle_gamma   90.00
#
_symmetry.space_group_name_H-M   'P 1'
#
loop_
_entity.id
_entity.type
_entity.pdbx_description
1 polymer ?
#
loop_
_entity_poly.entity_id
_entity_poly.type
_entity_poly.pdbx_seq_one_letter_code
_entity_poly.pdbx_strand_id
1 'polypeptide(L)'
;MKKKLVAVMMCAAMVAMLGVGCGSKSSDDSSSKSETKKTLTEDDIKDSMKGVKLKVGTTGLFGPFSYYDEDGKTLIGYDLDLINDLQDLSGFEIDGGIQAMDYSALTTSLAENKLDMGAAALCATDERKEVMKFSDIYCDSGQVVMVNKSNDEGIKSVDDLKGKKVAVEKGTASHTYASKNLSDADLEVHDTITTAYESLEQKKVDAVIQDGPGANFYIKTCLLYTSPSPR
;
A
#
# COMPACT_ATOMS: atom_id res chain seq x y z
N MET A 1 -11.42 -17.57 -12.68
CA MET A 1 -12.49 -17.55 -11.68
C MET A 1 -12.04 -16.95 -10.34
N LYS A 2 -10.89 -17.31 -9.75
CA LYS A 2 -10.44 -16.74 -8.46
C LYS A 2 -10.12 -15.22 -8.51
N LYS A 3 -9.58 -14.73 -9.62
CA LYS A 3 -9.28 -13.28 -9.82
C LYS A 3 -10.53 -12.41 -9.80
N LYS A 4 -11.62 -12.86 -10.42
CA LYS A 4 -12.90 -12.12 -10.45
C LYS A 4 -13.58 -12.00 -9.08
N LEU A 5 -13.37 -12.99 -8.18
CA LEU A 5 -13.96 -12.98 -6.83
C LEU A 5 -13.34 -11.89 -5.93
N VAL A 6 -12.05 -11.61 -6.11
CA VAL A 6 -11.34 -10.56 -5.35
C VAL A 6 -11.79 -9.17 -5.80
N ALA A 7 -12.00 -8.98 -7.12
CA ALA A 7 -12.53 -7.73 -7.67
C ALA A 7 -13.94 -7.42 -7.12
N VAL A 8 -14.79 -8.43 -6.99
CA VAL A 8 -16.15 -8.29 -6.43
C VAL A 8 -16.14 -7.80 -4.98
N MET A 9 -15.19 -8.27 -4.16
CA MET A 9 -15.08 -7.81 -2.76
C MET A 9 -14.67 -6.34 -2.63
N MET A 10 -13.81 -5.84 -3.51
CA MET A 10 -13.35 -4.44 -3.46
C MET A 10 -14.42 -3.44 -3.88
N CYS A 11 -15.21 -3.73 -4.92
CA CYS A 11 -16.28 -2.84 -5.36
C CYS A 11 -17.43 -2.71 -4.33
N ALA A 12 -17.62 -3.72 -3.45
CA ALA A 12 -18.64 -3.67 -2.41
C ALA A 12 -18.46 -2.49 -1.43
N ALA A 13 -17.23 -2.03 -1.23
CA ALA A 13 -16.94 -0.91 -0.35
C ALA A 13 -17.26 0.46 -0.98
N MET A 14 -17.25 0.59 -2.32
CA MET A 14 -17.44 1.86 -3.02
C MET A 14 -18.92 2.21 -3.29
N VAL A 15 -19.79 1.22 -3.49
CA VAL A 15 -21.21 1.45 -3.85
C VAL A 15 -22.08 1.89 -2.67
N ALA A 16 -21.65 1.63 -1.42
CA ALA A 16 -22.43 1.98 -0.22
C ALA A 16 -22.59 3.50 0.06
N MET A 17 -22.03 4.40 -0.76
CA MET A 17 -21.95 5.84 -0.50
C MET A 17 -22.89 6.73 -1.31
N LEU A 18 -23.61 6.22 -2.27
CA LEU A 18 -24.48 7.04 -3.13
C LEU A 18 -25.93 7.17 -2.65
N GLY A 19 -26.25 6.70 -1.44
CA GLY A 19 -27.63 6.62 -0.97
C GLY A 19 -27.94 7.25 0.38
N VAL A 20 -27.53 8.49 0.69
CA VAL A 20 -28.11 9.24 1.84
C VAL A 20 -28.59 10.62 1.41
N GLY A 21 -29.80 10.69 0.97
CA GLY A 21 -30.58 11.92 0.86
C GLY A 21 -31.30 12.22 2.17
N CYS A 22 -31.29 13.47 2.58
CA CYS A 22 -31.84 14.08 3.77
C CYS A 22 -33.23 13.63 4.23
N GLY A 23 -33.42 13.55 5.54
CA GLY A 23 -34.74 13.55 6.19
C GLY A 23 -34.63 13.54 7.71
N SER A 24 -34.77 14.74 8.31
CA SER A 24 -34.83 14.94 9.78
C SER A 24 -36.05 14.28 10.42
N LYS A 25 -35.88 13.57 11.53
CA LYS A 25 -36.57 13.78 12.80
C LYS A 25 -36.16 12.75 13.87
N SER A 26 -36.00 13.33 15.07
CA SER A 26 -35.60 12.70 16.33
C SER A 26 -36.60 11.67 16.86
N SER A 27 -36.05 10.58 17.43
CA SER A 27 -36.43 10.03 18.75
C SER A 27 -35.58 8.80 19.08
N ASP A 28 -35.14 8.71 20.33
CA ASP A 28 -34.34 7.66 20.93
C ASP A 28 -34.95 6.28 20.72
N ASP A 29 -34.14 5.34 20.23
CA ASP A 29 -34.21 3.95 20.68
C ASP A 29 -32.88 3.25 20.37
N SER A 30 -32.17 2.83 21.42
CA SER A 30 -30.91 2.14 21.36
C SER A 30 -31.15 0.65 21.01
N SER A 31 -31.19 0.32 19.74
CA SER A 31 -31.05 -1.05 19.27
C SER A 31 -29.86 -1.11 18.29
N SER A 32 -28.81 -1.77 18.71
CA SER A 32 -27.67 -2.10 17.85
C SER A 32 -28.16 -2.98 16.69
N LYS A 33 -28.51 -2.36 15.57
CA LYS A 33 -28.68 -3.09 14.30
C LYS A 33 -27.31 -3.50 13.82
N SER A 34 -27.02 -4.78 13.96
CA SER A 34 -26.02 -5.45 13.14
C SER A 34 -26.44 -5.24 11.68
N GLU A 35 -25.81 -4.30 10.98
CA GLU A 35 -25.97 -4.18 9.54
C GLU A 35 -25.39 -5.44 8.91
N THR A 36 -26.25 -6.32 8.48
CA THR A 36 -25.87 -7.49 7.69
C THR A 36 -25.27 -6.94 6.38
N LYS A 37 -23.94 -6.99 6.27
CA LYS A 37 -23.21 -6.56 5.06
C LYS A 37 -23.77 -7.39 3.89
N LYS A 38 -24.59 -6.76 3.03
CA LYS A 38 -25.14 -7.43 1.83
C LYS A 38 -23.95 -7.85 0.97
N THR A 39 -23.80 -9.14 0.74
CA THR A 39 -22.80 -9.63 -0.21
C THR A 39 -23.28 -9.25 -1.61
N LEU A 40 -22.51 -8.38 -2.29
CA LEU A 40 -22.79 -8.02 -3.67
C LEU A 40 -22.36 -9.16 -4.60
N THR A 41 -23.14 -9.37 -5.65
CA THR A 41 -22.85 -10.34 -6.71
C THR A 41 -22.04 -9.65 -7.82
N GLU A 42 -21.44 -10.42 -8.74
CA GLU A 42 -20.76 -9.88 -9.92
C GLU A 42 -21.72 -9.04 -10.77
N ASP A 43 -22.99 -9.45 -10.88
CA ASP A 43 -24.01 -8.70 -11.62
C ASP A 43 -24.40 -7.37 -10.96
N ASP A 44 -24.32 -7.26 -9.63
CA ASP A 44 -24.56 -6.00 -8.89
C ASP A 44 -23.44 -4.96 -9.18
N ILE A 45 -22.24 -5.41 -9.55
CA ILE A 45 -21.05 -4.58 -9.72
C ILE A 45 -20.78 -4.26 -11.18
N LYS A 46 -21.16 -5.17 -12.08
CA LYS A 46 -20.92 -5.03 -13.51
C LYS A 46 -21.50 -3.72 -14.03
N ASP A 47 -20.65 -2.95 -14.71
CA ASP A 47 -20.97 -1.63 -15.28
C ASP A 47 -21.52 -0.60 -14.27
N SER A 48 -21.41 -0.85 -12.94
CA SER A 48 -21.98 0.00 -11.88
C SER A 48 -21.36 1.40 -11.82
N MET A 49 -20.16 1.56 -12.39
CA MET A 49 -19.42 2.82 -12.45
C MET A 49 -19.25 3.36 -13.89
N LYS A 50 -20.06 2.89 -14.82
CA LYS A 50 -19.99 3.31 -16.23
C LYS A 50 -20.19 4.82 -16.37
N GLY A 51 -19.25 5.49 -17.06
CA GLY A 51 -19.22 6.93 -17.21
C GLY A 51 -18.60 7.71 -16.05
N VAL A 52 -18.18 7.04 -14.98
CA VAL A 52 -17.40 7.64 -13.91
C VAL A 52 -15.92 7.70 -14.33
N LYS A 53 -15.26 8.85 -14.12
CA LYS A 53 -13.83 9.02 -14.37
C LYS A 53 -13.10 9.10 -13.04
N LEU A 54 -12.03 8.31 -12.89
CA LEU A 54 -11.22 8.28 -11.68
C LEU A 54 -9.77 8.66 -11.97
N LYS A 55 -9.21 9.53 -11.16
CA LYS A 55 -7.78 9.81 -11.11
C LYS A 55 -7.11 8.76 -10.25
N VAL A 56 -6.26 7.94 -10.86
CA VAL A 56 -5.62 6.80 -10.20
C VAL A 56 -4.13 7.04 -10.06
N GLY A 57 -3.59 6.80 -8.86
CA GLY A 57 -2.17 6.93 -8.57
C GLY A 57 -1.52 5.63 -8.08
N THR A 58 -0.23 5.52 -8.33
CA THR A 58 0.64 4.43 -7.87
C THR A 58 2.06 4.93 -7.62
N THR A 59 2.99 4.06 -7.16
CA THR A 59 4.41 4.47 -7.00
C THR A 59 5.29 4.06 -8.18
N GLY A 60 5.08 2.88 -8.76
CA GLY A 60 5.97 2.33 -9.79
C GLY A 60 7.34 1.85 -9.27
N LEU A 61 7.58 1.86 -7.94
CA LEU A 61 8.85 1.46 -7.32
C LEU A 61 8.70 0.34 -6.31
N PHE A 62 7.54 -0.30 -6.23
CA PHE A 62 7.21 -1.28 -5.20
C PHE A 62 6.78 -2.64 -5.79
N GLY A 63 7.74 -3.39 -6.34
CA GLY A 63 7.50 -4.77 -6.77
C GLY A 63 7.18 -5.69 -5.60
N PRO A 64 6.30 -6.69 -5.78
CA PRO A 64 5.62 -7.09 -7.02
C PRO A 64 4.27 -6.37 -7.26
N PHE A 65 3.93 -5.32 -6.49
CA PHE A 65 2.61 -4.69 -6.54
C PHE A 65 2.49 -3.64 -7.64
N SER A 66 3.45 -2.72 -7.71
CA SER A 66 3.49 -1.65 -8.71
C SER A 66 4.95 -1.31 -9.03
N TYR A 67 5.40 -1.63 -10.22
CA TYR A 67 6.77 -1.37 -10.66
C TYR A 67 6.84 -1.25 -12.18
N TYR A 68 7.93 -0.69 -12.68
CA TYR A 68 8.18 -0.63 -14.12
C TYR A 68 8.78 -1.94 -14.61
N ASP A 69 8.30 -2.40 -15.78
CA ASP A 69 8.87 -3.52 -16.52
C ASP A 69 10.31 -3.21 -16.99
N GLU A 70 10.99 -4.17 -17.57
CA GLU A 70 12.36 -4.05 -18.09
C GLU A 70 12.52 -2.91 -19.13
N ASP A 71 11.42 -2.49 -19.77
CA ASP A 71 11.42 -1.35 -20.70
C ASP A 71 11.53 0.02 -19.99
N GLY A 72 11.42 0.05 -18.66
CA GLY A 72 11.45 1.24 -17.83
C GLY A 72 10.29 2.22 -18.05
N LYS A 73 9.21 1.80 -18.72
CA LYS A 73 8.08 2.67 -19.11
C LYS A 73 6.72 2.05 -18.76
N THR A 74 6.59 0.75 -18.93
CA THR A 74 5.33 0.05 -18.70
C THR A 74 5.17 -0.26 -17.22
N LEU A 75 4.13 0.29 -16.60
CA LEU A 75 3.76 -0.05 -15.22
C LEU A 75 3.09 -1.41 -15.19
N ILE A 76 3.60 -2.31 -14.36
CA ILE A 76 3.11 -3.67 -14.16
C ILE A 76 3.03 -4.01 -12.67
N GLY A 77 2.40 -5.12 -12.35
CA GLY A 77 2.33 -5.68 -11.00
C GLY A 77 0.92 -5.98 -10.55
N TYR A 78 0.84 -6.60 -9.38
CA TYR A 78 -0.42 -7.09 -8.82
C TYR A 78 -1.49 -6.01 -8.71
N ASP A 79 -1.11 -4.81 -8.23
CA ASP A 79 -2.04 -3.70 -8.03
C ASP A 79 -2.54 -3.14 -9.37
N LEU A 80 -1.69 -3.16 -10.41
CA LEU A 80 -2.07 -2.72 -11.75
C LEU A 80 -3.07 -3.70 -12.39
N ASP A 81 -2.81 -5.01 -12.25
CA ASP A 81 -3.75 -6.05 -12.70
C ASP A 81 -5.10 -5.90 -11.98
N LEU A 82 -5.06 -5.62 -10.67
CA LEU A 82 -6.25 -5.45 -9.85
C LEU A 82 -7.07 -4.22 -10.28
N ILE A 83 -6.42 -3.08 -10.58
CA ILE A 83 -7.08 -1.88 -11.12
C ILE A 83 -7.73 -2.20 -12.46
N ASN A 84 -7.04 -2.90 -13.36
CA ASN A 84 -7.56 -3.27 -14.67
C ASN A 84 -8.77 -4.22 -14.54
N ASP A 85 -8.68 -5.25 -13.68
CA ASP A 85 -9.81 -6.16 -13.42
C ASP A 85 -11.03 -5.40 -12.84
N LEU A 86 -10.80 -4.42 -11.96
CA LEU A 86 -11.85 -3.56 -11.40
C LEU A 86 -12.48 -2.66 -12.46
N GLN A 87 -11.67 -2.07 -13.34
CA GLN A 87 -12.13 -1.24 -14.46
C GLN A 87 -12.99 -2.05 -15.41
N ASP A 88 -12.51 -3.23 -15.81
CA ASP A 88 -13.22 -4.12 -16.73
C ASP A 88 -14.57 -4.58 -16.16
N LEU A 89 -14.63 -4.81 -14.84
CA LEU A 89 -15.84 -5.27 -14.18
C LEU A 89 -16.84 -4.14 -13.95
N SER A 90 -16.38 -3.00 -13.41
CA SER A 90 -17.29 -1.93 -12.97
C SER A 90 -17.52 -0.83 -14.01
N GLY A 91 -16.68 -0.76 -15.03
CA GLY A 91 -16.87 0.14 -16.19
C GLY A 91 -16.43 1.59 -15.96
N PHE A 92 -15.66 1.92 -14.89
CA PHE A 92 -15.10 3.27 -14.76
C PHE A 92 -13.99 3.52 -15.79
N GLU A 93 -13.72 4.79 -16.06
CA GLU A 93 -12.61 5.23 -16.91
C GLU A 93 -11.50 5.82 -16.04
N ILE A 94 -10.23 5.55 -16.39
CA ILE A 94 -9.08 6.19 -15.74
C ILE A 94 -8.80 7.51 -16.43
N ASP A 95 -8.91 8.62 -15.69
CA ASP A 95 -8.68 9.98 -16.21
C ASP A 95 -7.17 10.26 -16.28
N GLY A 96 -6.68 10.44 -17.51
CA GLY A 96 -5.26 10.76 -17.76
C GLY A 96 -4.28 9.62 -17.58
N GLY A 97 -4.76 8.37 -17.40
CA GLY A 97 -3.93 7.21 -17.11
C GLY A 97 -3.51 7.10 -15.64
N ILE A 98 -2.85 5.99 -15.29
CA ILE A 98 -2.35 5.77 -13.92
C ILE A 98 -1.10 6.63 -13.70
N GLN A 99 -1.12 7.47 -12.66
CA GLN A 99 -0.05 8.41 -12.35
C GLN A 99 0.94 7.79 -11.36
N ALA A 100 2.20 7.63 -11.79
CA ALA A 100 3.27 7.19 -10.89
C ALA A 100 3.88 8.41 -10.16
N MET A 101 4.09 8.26 -8.85
CA MET A 101 4.68 9.31 -8.00
C MET A 101 5.32 8.71 -6.75
N ASP A 102 6.13 9.50 -6.04
CA ASP A 102 6.71 9.06 -4.76
C ASP A 102 5.63 8.68 -3.75
N TYR A 103 5.92 7.72 -2.88
CA TYR A 103 4.96 7.19 -1.92
C TYR A 103 4.34 8.27 -1.02
N SER A 104 5.15 9.22 -0.56
CA SER A 104 4.67 10.33 0.25
C SER A 104 3.74 11.28 -0.53
N ALA A 105 4.02 11.50 -1.82
CA ALA A 105 3.17 12.30 -2.70
C ALA A 105 1.85 11.59 -2.98
N LEU A 106 1.86 10.27 -3.18
CA LEU A 106 0.67 9.45 -3.38
C LEU A 106 -0.26 9.53 -2.17
N THR A 107 0.25 9.27 -0.97
CA THR A 107 -0.55 9.31 0.26
C THR A 107 -1.10 10.70 0.55
N THR A 108 -0.32 11.76 0.32
CA THR A 108 -0.78 13.14 0.45
C THR A 108 -1.87 13.47 -0.57
N SER A 109 -1.69 13.08 -1.84
CA SER A 109 -2.67 13.34 -2.89
C SER A 109 -4.01 12.65 -2.65
N LEU A 110 -4.00 11.45 -2.05
CA LEU A 110 -5.21 10.75 -1.62
C LEU A 110 -5.88 11.48 -0.45
N ALA A 111 -5.14 11.86 0.59
CA ALA A 111 -5.68 12.57 1.74
C ALA A 111 -6.26 13.94 1.38
N GLU A 112 -5.72 14.61 0.37
CA GLU A 112 -6.18 15.90 -0.14
C GLU A 112 -7.25 15.79 -1.24
N ASN A 113 -7.71 14.57 -1.58
CA ASN A 113 -8.69 14.31 -2.65
C ASN A 113 -8.22 14.81 -4.04
N LYS A 114 -6.91 14.82 -4.29
CA LYS A 114 -6.33 15.10 -5.62
C LYS A 114 -6.33 13.86 -6.51
N LEU A 115 -6.35 12.68 -5.90
CA LEU A 115 -6.57 11.37 -6.50
C LEU A 115 -7.84 10.76 -5.92
N ASP A 116 -8.56 10.01 -6.74
CA ASP A 116 -9.76 9.28 -6.33
C ASP A 116 -9.42 7.86 -5.84
N MET A 117 -8.34 7.26 -6.37
CA MET A 117 -7.88 5.92 -6.04
C MET A 117 -6.35 5.87 -6.02
N GLY A 118 -5.80 5.11 -5.08
CA GLY A 118 -4.38 4.77 -5.02
C GLY A 118 -4.18 3.27 -4.83
N ALA A 119 -3.25 2.70 -5.58
CA ALA A 119 -2.84 1.31 -5.45
C ALA A 119 -1.30 1.20 -5.52
N ALA A 120 -0.70 0.90 -4.38
CA ALA A 120 0.74 0.72 -4.17
C ALA A 120 0.99 -0.05 -2.89
N ALA A 121 0.25 -1.15 -2.65
CA ALA A 121 0.27 -1.95 -1.42
C ALA A 121 0.16 -1.08 -0.15
N LEU A 122 -0.75 -0.10 -0.17
CA LEU A 122 -0.94 0.86 0.92
C LEU A 122 -1.43 0.16 2.19
N CYS A 123 -0.61 0.13 3.24
CA CYS A 123 -1.01 -0.41 4.54
C CYS A 123 -2.18 0.39 5.12
N ALA A 124 -3.26 -0.31 5.52
CA ALA A 124 -4.46 0.28 6.11
C ALA A 124 -4.23 0.57 7.61
N THR A 125 -3.35 1.53 7.93
CA THR A 125 -3.11 1.95 9.31
C THR A 125 -4.26 2.79 9.85
N ASP A 126 -4.42 2.84 11.17
CA ASP A 126 -5.52 3.57 11.79
C ASP A 126 -5.41 5.08 11.51
N GLU A 127 -4.20 5.64 11.51
CA GLU A 127 -3.98 7.04 11.16
C GLU A 127 -4.43 7.36 9.72
N ARG A 128 -4.17 6.45 8.77
CA ARG A 128 -4.60 6.66 7.38
C ARG A 128 -6.11 6.51 7.20
N LYS A 129 -6.76 5.63 7.97
CA LYS A 129 -8.22 5.46 7.95
C LYS A 129 -8.99 6.71 8.40
N GLU A 130 -8.33 7.63 9.12
CA GLU A 130 -8.93 8.91 9.51
C GLU A 130 -9.08 9.87 8.31
N VAL A 131 -8.22 9.76 7.29
CA VAL A 131 -8.15 10.71 6.18
C VAL A 131 -8.44 10.09 4.80
N MET A 132 -8.48 8.77 4.69
CA MET A 132 -8.80 8.06 3.45
C MET A 132 -9.51 6.75 3.74
N LYS A 133 -10.21 6.22 2.74
CA LYS A 133 -10.88 4.92 2.82
C LYS A 133 -10.03 3.84 2.20
N PHE A 134 -10.17 2.63 2.72
CA PHE A 134 -9.47 1.45 2.25
C PHE A 134 -10.47 0.43 1.74
N SER A 135 -10.03 -0.38 0.77
CA SER A 135 -10.68 -1.64 0.39
C SER A 135 -10.59 -2.67 1.51
N ASP A 136 -11.21 -3.82 1.32
CA ASP A 136 -10.89 -5.00 2.13
C ASP A 136 -9.40 -5.38 1.93
N ILE A 137 -8.81 -5.99 2.96
CA ILE A 137 -7.40 -6.42 2.92
C ILE A 137 -7.23 -7.52 1.86
N TYR A 138 -6.35 -7.30 0.90
CA TYR A 138 -6.05 -8.26 -0.16
C TYR A 138 -4.69 -8.95 -0.01
N CYS A 139 -3.84 -8.44 0.90
CA CYS A 139 -2.54 -9.02 1.22
C CYS A 139 -2.20 -8.76 2.68
N ASP A 140 -1.96 -9.82 3.44
CA ASP A 140 -1.40 -9.72 4.79
C ASP A 140 0.12 -9.57 4.69
N SER A 141 0.67 -8.59 5.39
CA SER A 141 2.10 -8.29 5.38
C SER A 141 2.56 -7.84 6.75
N GLY A 142 3.88 -7.81 6.93
CA GLY A 142 4.53 -7.27 8.11
C GLY A 142 5.83 -6.56 7.73
N GLN A 143 6.35 -5.77 8.66
CA GLN A 143 7.64 -5.10 8.47
C GLN A 143 8.77 -6.10 8.64
N VAL A 144 9.82 -5.97 7.83
CA VAL A 144 11.04 -6.78 7.91
C VAL A 144 12.26 -5.89 7.96
N VAL A 145 13.32 -6.40 8.55
CA VAL A 145 14.65 -5.78 8.54
C VAL A 145 15.47 -6.43 7.43
N MET A 146 15.92 -5.63 6.49
CA MET A 146 16.87 -6.04 5.45
C MET A 146 18.27 -5.63 5.88
N VAL A 147 19.22 -6.51 5.63
CA VAL A 147 20.65 -6.26 5.89
C VAL A 147 21.46 -6.61 4.66
N ASN A 148 22.67 -6.09 4.56
CA ASN A 148 23.59 -6.49 3.51
C ASN A 148 23.90 -7.99 3.63
N LYS A 149 24.16 -8.66 2.51
CA LYS A 149 24.47 -10.09 2.45
C LYS A 149 25.59 -10.51 3.42
N SER A 150 26.60 -9.69 3.58
CA SER A 150 27.69 -9.94 4.52
C SER A 150 27.23 -9.85 5.97
N ASN A 151 26.18 -9.06 6.25
CA ASN A 151 25.67 -8.77 7.58
C ASN A 151 26.84 -8.54 8.59
N ASP A 152 27.76 -7.67 8.21
CA ASP A 152 29.00 -7.42 8.95
C ASP A 152 28.73 -6.98 10.39
N GLU A 153 27.58 -6.32 10.61
CA GLU A 153 27.12 -5.84 11.92
C GLU A 153 26.43 -6.92 12.78
N GLY A 154 26.22 -8.12 12.22
CA GLY A 154 25.64 -9.27 12.93
C GLY A 154 24.18 -9.08 13.37
N ILE A 155 23.40 -8.24 12.69
CA ILE A 155 22.00 -7.94 12.99
C ILE A 155 21.14 -9.18 12.77
N LYS A 156 20.40 -9.61 13.81
CA LYS A 156 19.52 -10.78 13.79
C LYS A 156 18.09 -10.46 14.26
N SER A 157 17.91 -9.32 14.91
CA SER A 157 16.63 -8.88 15.46
C SER A 157 16.51 -7.36 15.40
N VAL A 158 15.32 -6.85 15.73
CA VAL A 158 15.08 -5.39 15.84
C VAL A 158 15.89 -4.78 16.97
N ASP A 159 16.15 -5.54 18.04
CA ASP A 159 16.92 -5.07 19.19
C ASP A 159 18.39 -4.77 18.84
N ASP A 160 18.93 -5.44 17.81
CA ASP A 160 20.28 -5.24 17.31
C ASP A 160 20.42 -3.93 16.51
N LEU A 161 19.33 -3.23 16.24
CA LEU A 161 19.33 -1.95 15.53
C LEU A 161 19.71 -0.75 16.39
N LYS A 162 19.87 -0.95 17.70
CA LYS A 162 20.31 0.10 18.62
C LYS A 162 21.69 0.64 18.22
N GLY A 163 21.75 1.96 18.00
CA GLY A 163 22.97 2.66 17.57
C GLY A 163 23.37 2.38 16.12
N LYS A 164 22.53 1.67 15.33
CA LYS A 164 22.76 1.39 13.92
C LYS A 164 22.10 2.45 13.05
N LYS A 165 22.64 2.63 11.84
CA LYS A 165 22.02 3.44 10.79
C LYS A 165 20.96 2.64 10.08
N VAL A 166 19.72 3.09 10.17
CA VAL A 166 18.56 2.39 9.62
C VAL A 166 17.85 3.28 8.61
N ALA A 167 17.79 2.83 7.35
CA ALA A 167 17.06 3.56 6.31
C ALA A 167 15.60 3.11 6.23
N VAL A 168 14.73 4.09 5.94
CA VAL A 168 13.30 3.90 5.71
C VAL A 168 12.84 4.83 4.59
N GLU A 169 11.79 4.43 3.86
CA GLU A 169 11.15 5.31 2.89
C GLU A 169 10.13 6.23 3.57
N LYS A 170 10.17 7.50 3.21
CA LYS A 170 9.32 8.57 3.75
C LYS A 170 7.84 8.29 3.56
N GLY A 171 7.06 8.50 4.62
CA GLY A 171 5.60 8.39 4.60
C GLY A 171 5.05 6.97 4.63
N THR A 172 5.91 5.93 4.65
CA THR A 172 5.51 4.52 4.74
C THR A 172 5.14 4.09 6.16
N ALA A 173 4.52 2.91 6.28
CA ALA A 173 4.29 2.29 7.58
C ALA A 173 5.61 1.93 8.27
N SER A 174 6.66 1.56 7.51
CA SER A 174 8.01 1.33 7.99
C SER A 174 8.61 2.57 8.66
N HIS A 175 8.45 3.74 8.01
CA HIS A 175 8.90 5.02 8.57
C HIS A 175 8.19 5.32 9.89
N THR A 176 6.86 5.16 9.93
CA THR A 176 6.07 5.38 11.15
C THR A 176 6.49 4.41 12.26
N TYR A 177 6.67 3.12 11.93
CA TYR A 177 7.13 2.11 12.88
C TYR A 177 8.51 2.45 13.45
N ALA A 178 9.47 2.73 12.58
CA ALA A 178 10.84 3.03 12.99
C ALA A 178 10.91 4.29 13.87
N SER A 179 10.19 5.35 13.50
CA SER A 179 10.13 6.60 14.27
C SER A 179 9.54 6.42 15.67
N LYS A 180 8.56 5.51 15.82
CA LYS A 180 7.91 5.25 17.10
C LYS A 180 8.67 4.28 18.00
N ASN A 181 9.37 3.30 17.40
CA ASN A 181 9.88 2.13 18.15
C ASN A 181 11.41 2.04 18.17
N LEU A 182 12.11 2.78 17.33
CA LEU A 182 13.58 2.71 17.22
C LEU A 182 14.24 4.03 17.59
N SER A 183 13.90 4.60 18.74
CA SER A 183 14.45 5.87 19.22
C SER A 183 15.97 5.86 19.40
N ASP A 184 16.55 4.67 19.59
CA ASP A 184 17.98 4.46 19.81
C ASP A 184 18.76 4.16 18.52
N ALA A 185 18.09 4.11 17.37
CA ALA A 185 18.70 3.96 16.05
C ALA A 185 18.92 5.33 15.38
N ASP A 186 19.91 5.41 14.50
CA ASP A 186 20.14 6.58 13.63
C ASP A 186 19.30 6.39 12.35
N LEU A 187 18.14 7.06 12.27
CA LEU A 187 17.21 6.90 11.17
C LEU A 187 17.57 7.80 10.00
N GLU A 188 17.82 7.19 8.83
CA GLU A 188 17.95 7.87 7.56
C GLU A 188 16.65 7.75 6.76
N VAL A 189 15.94 8.87 6.56
CA VAL A 189 14.68 8.91 5.82
C VAL A 189 14.95 9.23 4.36
N HIS A 190 14.65 8.29 3.48
CA HIS A 190 14.82 8.41 2.04
C HIS A 190 13.51 8.78 1.35
N ASP A 191 13.57 9.53 0.25
CA ASP A 191 12.38 9.88 -0.53
C ASP A 191 11.81 8.68 -1.27
N THR A 192 12.66 7.70 -1.66
CA THR A 192 12.26 6.46 -2.33
C THR A 192 12.90 5.24 -1.68
N ILE A 193 12.23 4.09 -1.79
CA ILE A 193 12.78 2.82 -1.29
C ILE A 193 14.05 2.41 -2.05
N THR A 194 14.15 2.75 -3.33
CA THR A 194 15.30 2.43 -4.16
C THR A 194 16.58 3.07 -3.61
N THR A 195 16.51 4.35 -3.20
CA THR A 195 17.66 5.04 -2.63
C THR A 195 18.06 4.48 -1.25
N ALA A 196 17.09 3.96 -0.49
CA ALA A 196 17.38 3.25 0.77
C ALA A 196 18.14 1.93 0.49
N TYR A 197 17.73 1.18 -0.53
CA TYR A 197 18.42 -0.05 -0.93
C TYR A 197 19.84 0.22 -1.43
N GLU A 198 20.03 1.26 -2.27
CA GLU A 198 21.35 1.68 -2.73
C GLU A 198 22.28 2.03 -1.56
N SER A 199 21.75 2.70 -0.53
CA SER A 199 22.50 3.01 0.68
C SER A 199 22.92 1.78 1.45
N LEU A 200 22.03 0.75 1.51
CA LEU A 200 22.35 -0.54 2.12
C LEU A 200 23.42 -1.31 1.32
N GLU A 201 23.29 -1.37 -0.01
CA GLU A 201 24.27 -2.02 -0.88
C GLU A 201 25.66 -1.38 -0.75
N GLN A 202 25.70 -0.05 -0.68
CA GLN A 202 26.92 0.74 -0.53
C GLN A 202 27.44 0.75 0.93
N LYS A 203 26.80 0.03 1.85
CA LYS A 203 27.12 -0.02 3.29
C LYS A 203 27.16 1.36 3.95
N LYS A 204 26.35 2.30 3.46
CA LYS A 204 26.15 3.62 4.07
C LYS A 204 25.21 3.55 5.27
N VAL A 205 24.27 2.61 5.21
CA VAL A 205 23.39 2.21 6.31
C VAL A 205 23.56 0.73 6.64
N ASP A 206 23.23 0.35 7.86
CA ASP A 206 23.39 -1.01 8.37
C ASP A 206 22.18 -1.89 8.05
N ALA A 207 20.99 -1.26 7.95
CA ALA A 207 19.74 -1.94 7.68
C ALA A 207 18.73 -1.03 6.95
N VAL A 208 17.74 -1.67 6.31
CA VAL A 208 16.53 -1.03 5.77
C VAL A 208 15.32 -1.70 6.39
N ILE A 209 14.30 -0.93 6.80
CA ILE A 209 13.01 -1.49 7.21
C ILE A 209 11.98 -1.24 6.13
N GLN A 210 11.30 -2.32 5.72
CA GLN A 210 10.29 -2.29 4.67
C GLN A 210 9.27 -3.42 4.86
N ASP A 211 8.16 -3.35 4.10
CA ASP A 211 7.17 -4.43 4.00
C ASP A 211 7.77 -5.70 3.38
N GLY A 212 7.46 -6.85 3.97
CA GLY A 212 8.03 -8.15 3.61
C GLY A 212 7.91 -8.54 2.14
N PRO A 213 6.75 -8.40 1.47
CA PRO A 213 6.62 -8.74 0.05
C PRO A 213 7.56 -7.96 -0.86
N GLY A 214 7.68 -6.63 -0.67
CA GLY A 214 8.59 -5.77 -1.42
C GLY A 214 10.06 -6.13 -1.16
N ALA A 215 10.43 -6.32 0.10
CA ALA A 215 11.76 -6.76 0.48
C ALA A 215 12.13 -8.09 -0.18
N ASN A 216 11.24 -9.08 -0.14
CA ASN A 216 11.45 -10.39 -0.76
C ASN A 216 11.57 -10.32 -2.29
N PHE A 217 10.78 -9.45 -2.92
CA PHE A 217 10.88 -9.21 -4.36
C PHE A 217 12.25 -8.66 -4.71
N TYR A 218 12.71 -7.62 -4.01
CA TYR A 218 13.99 -6.98 -4.24
C TYR A 218 15.17 -7.95 -4.04
N ILE A 219 15.14 -8.76 -2.99
CA ILE A 219 16.20 -9.76 -2.72
C ILE A 219 16.33 -10.76 -3.85
N LYS A 220 15.23 -11.20 -4.44
CA LYS A 220 15.24 -12.15 -5.57
C LYS A 220 15.82 -11.53 -6.83
N THR A 221 15.70 -10.24 -7.01
CA THR A 221 16.18 -9.49 -8.18
C THR A 221 17.57 -8.91 -7.98
N CYS A 222 17.97 -8.55 -6.74
CA CYS A 222 19.16 -7.74 -6.42
C CYS A 222 20.02 -8.29 -5.27
N LEU A 223 20.27 -9.59 -5.13
CA LEU A 223 21.30 -10.19 -4.24
C LEU A 223 21.40 -9.71 -2.77
N LEU A 224 20.41 -9.02 -2.23
CA LEU A 224 20.29 -8.67 -0.80
C LEU A 224 19.58 -9.78 -0.02
N TYR A 225 19.75 -9.81 1.31
CA TYR A 225 19.12 -10.82 2.17
C TYR A 225 18.29 -10.16 3.27
N THR A 226 17.16 -10.78 3.64
CA THR A 226 16.40 -10.41 4.83
C THR A 226 16.88 -11.17 6.05
N SER A 227 16.92 -10.52 7.21
CA SER A 227 16.84 -11.18 8.51
C SER A 227 15.39 -11.67 8.73
N PRO A 228 15.17 -12.77 9.48
CA PRO A 228 13.80 -13.20 9.80
C PRO A 228 13.03 -12.07 10.47
N SER A 229 11.77 -11.90 10.03
CA SER A 229 10.86 -10.93 10.63
C SER A 229 10.74 -11.12 12.14
N PRO A 230 10.84 -10.07 12.94
CA PRO A 230 10.42 -10.14 14.34
C PRO A 230 8.90 -10.38 14.36
N ARG A 231 8.49 -11.51 14.95
CA ARG A 231 7.10 -11.79 15.28
C ARG A 231 6.69 -11.05 16.52
#